data_d52255fc003c3546164db14ca263946a
#
_entry.id   d52255fc003c3546164db14ca263946a
#
_cell.length_a   1.000
_cell.length_b   1.000
_cell.length_c   1.000
_cell.angle_alpha   90.00
_cell.angle_beta   90.00
_cell.angle_gamma   90.00
#
_symmetry.space_group_name_H-M   'P 1'
#
loop_
_entity.id
_entity.type
_entity.pdbx_description
1 polymer ?
#
loop_
_entity_poly.entity_id
_entity_poly.type
_entity_poly.pdbx_seq_one_letter_code
_entity_poly.pdbx_strand_id
1 'polypeptide(L)'
;MSAAIDDLALDAYSRAVATVAEQASPSVVAIHTSERGRPRGSGSGFAFTPDGLILTNSHVVRRASQIRIETTQGNAADADLIGEDSHTDTALLRARIELPALPLGRSRYLRVGQLAIAIGNPFGFECSVTAGVVSALGRSLRSGTGRLIDNVIQTDAALNPGNSGGPLCDYAGRVIGMNTAIIASAQGICFATAVDTVQWVALQLLQQGRVRRGHLGIMAQTITVPQRLRRQIELPARTAVRVISTIPGGPAQHSGLERGDLLLRFDHAPIASIDDLHRTLGAERIGRCVPVHIWRLGHLVSLTVVPVEPPTE
;
A
#
# COMPACT_ATOMS: atom_id res chain seq x y z
N MET A 1 -13.90 -41.41 7.54
CA MET A 1 -14.98 -41.61 6.54
C MET A 1 -15.98 -40.45 6.48
N SER A 2 -16.11 -39.59 7.50
CA SER A 2 -17.03 -38.46 7.53
C SER A 2 -16.57 -37.27 6.61
N ALA A 3 -15.31 -36.87 6.63
CA ALA A 3 -14.80 -35.71 5.89
C ALA A 3 -14.91 -35.85 4.35
N ALA A 4 -14.79 -37.05 3.79
CA ALA A 4 -14.86 -37.29 2.35
C ALA A 4 -16.28 -37.21 1.78
N ILE A 5 -17.30 -37.38 2.62
CA ILE A 5 -18.72 -37.27 2.20
C ILE A 5 -19.16 -35.81 2.19
N ASP A 6 -18.67 -35.00 3.13
CA ASP A 6 -18.96 -33.56 3.20
C ASP A 6 -18.37 -32.78 2.00
N ASP A 7 -17.21 -33.18 1.52
CA ASP A 7 -16.54 -32.51 0.38
C ASP A 7 -17.27 -32.72 -0.96
N LEU A 8 -18.00 -33.83 -1.10
CA LEU A 8 -18.86 -34.11 -2.27
C LEU A 8 -20.16 -33.28 -2.28
N ALA A 9 -20.59 -32.78 -1.12
CA ALA A 9 -21.80 -31.96 -1.00
C ALA A 9 -21.54 -30.46 -1.29
N LEU A 10 -20.27 -30.01 -1.30
CA LEU A 10 -19.94 -28.62 -1.61
C LEU A 10 -20.00 -28.33 -3.11
N ASP A 11 -20.61 -27.20 -3.46
CA ASP A 11 -20.50 -26.66 -4.82
C ASP A 11 -19.06 -26.15 -5.11
N ALA A 12 -18.80 -25.83 -6.38
CA ALA A 12 -17.46 -25.41 -6.80
C ALA A 12 -17.00 -24.11 -6.09
N TYR A 13 -17.90 -23.20 -5.77
CA TYR A 13 -17.58 -21.96 -5.07
C TYR A 13 -17.24 -22.25 -3.61
N SER A 14 -18.09 -22.97 -2.89
CA SER A 14 -17.89 -23.33 -1.49
C SER A 14 -16.60 -24.12 -1.31
N ARG A 15 -16.32 -25.05 -2.21
CA ARG A 15 -15.08 -25.84 -2.20
C ARG A 15 -13.86 -24.97 -2.39
N ALA A 16 -13.88 -24.03 -3.34
CA ALA A 16 -12.76 -23.12 -3.57
C ALA A 16 -12.47 -22.26 -2.33
N VAL A 17 -13.53 -21.70 -1.72
CA VAL A 17 -13.37 -20.85 -0.52
C VAL A 17 -12.88 -21.67 0.68
N ALA A 18 -13.45 -22.86 0.94
CA ALA A 18 -13.04 -23.72 2.05
C ALA A 18 -11.57 -24.19 1.90
N THR A 19 -11.20 -24.65 0.69
CA THR A 19 -9.82 -25.08 0.41
C THR A 19 -8.80 -23.96 0.65
N VAL A 20 -9.10 -22.75 0.16
CA VAL A 20 -8.21 -21.60 0.37
C VAL A 20 -8.14 -21.22 1.85
N ALA A 21 -9.27 -21.26 2.57
CA ALA A 21 -9.31 -20.98 4.00
C ALA A 21 -8.42 -21.96 4.78
N GLU A 22 -8.55 -23.26 4.53
CA GLU A 22 -7.76 -24.29 5.16
C GLU A 22 -6.25 -24.18 4.89
N GLN A 23 -5.89 -23.90 3.63
CA GLN A 23 -4.50 -23.78 3.21
C GLN A 23 -3.84 -22.48 3.71
N ALA A 24 -4.56 -21.38 3.75
CA ALA A 24 -3.99 -20.09 4.07
C ALA A 24 -4.01 -19.74 5.57
N SER A 25 -5.02 -20.21 6.33
CA SER A 25 -5.16 -19.88 7.76
C SER A 25 -3.94 -20.19 8.62
N PRO A 26 -3.20 -21.29 8.43
CA PRO A 26 -1.99 -21.57 9.23
C PRO A 26 -0.87 -20.53 9.04
N SER A 27 -0.90 -19.77 7.95
CA SER A 27 0.08 -18.72 7.65
C SER A 27 -0.37 -17.32 8.13
N VAL A 28 -1.63 -17.20 8.57
CA VAL A 28 -2.20 -15.91 9.02
C VAL A 28 -2.08 -15.82 10.54
N VAL A 29 -1.54 -14.70 10.99
CA VAL A 29 -1.31 -14.44 12.42
C VAL A 29 -2.11 -13.25 12.91
N ALA A 30 -2.51 -13.28 14.17
CA ALA A 30 -2.93 -12.08 14.88
C ALA A 30 -1.68 -11.29 15.27
N ILE A 31 -1.79 -9.96 15.21
CA ILE A 31 -0.73 -9.05 15.64
C ILE A 31 -1.27 -8.19 16.76
N HIS A 32 -0.61 -8.26 17.90
CA HIS A 32 -0.89 -7.45 19.08
C HIS A 32 0.25 -6.47 19.30
N THR A 33 -0.09 -5.20 19.48
CA THR A 33 0.89 -4.15 19.69
C THR A 33 0.70 -3.48 21.04
N SER A 34 1.80 -3.13 21.68
CA SER A 34 1.80 -2.32 22.90
C SER A 34 2.73 -1.13 22.78
N GLU A 35 2.41 -0.07 23.52
CA GLU A 35 3.24 1.11 23.67
C GLU A 35 3.45 1.38 25.17
N ARG A 36 4.70 1.37 25.63
CA ARG A 36 5.05 1.53 27.07
C ARG A 36 4.28 0.58 28.00
N GLY A 37 4.11 -0.68 27.57
CA GLY A 37 3.43 -1.72 28.34
C GLY A 37 1.89 -1.66 28.33
N ARG A 38 1.28 -0.74 27.58
CA ARG A 38 -0.18 -0.66 27.42
C ARG A 38 -0.60 -1.20 26.06
N PRO A 39 -1.65 -2.02 25.98
CA PRO A 39 -2.22 -2.45 24.70
C PRO A 39 -2.57 -1.24 23.85
N ARG A 40 -2.19 -1.27 22.56
CA ARG A 40 -2.43 -0.15 21.64
C ARG A 40 -3.40 -0.52 20.51
N GLY A 41 -3.19 -1.65 19.88
CA GLY A 41 -3.98 -2.07 18.74
C GLY A 41 -3.74 -3.54 18.39
N SER A 42 -4.57 -4.02 17.51
CA SER A 42 -4.47 -5.36 16.95
C SER A 42 -4.79 -5.32 15.45
N GLY A 43 -4.30 -6.30 14.74
CA GLY A 43 -4.57 -6.53 13.32
C GLY A 43 -4.14 -7.94 12.94
N SER A 44 -4.07 -8.17 11.65
CA SER A 44 -3.59 -9.43 11.10
C SER A 44 -2.28 -9.24 10.35
N GLY A 45 -1.60 -10.34 10.09
CA GLY A 45 -0.47 -10.43 9.19
C GLY A 45 -0.43 -11.81 8.55
N PHE A 46 0.44 -12.00 7.59
CA PHE A 46 0.65 -13.31 6.98
C PHE A 46 2.12 -13.56 6.70
N ALA A 47 2.55 -14.79 6.95
CA ALA A 47 3.89 -15.25 6.63
C ALA A 47 4.00 -15.50 5.12
N PHE A 48 5.05 -14.98 4.48
CA PHE A 48 5.35 -15.21 3.07
C PHE A 48 6.69 -15.93 2.86
N THR A 49 7.41 -16.18 3.95
CA THR A 49 8.60 -17.05 4.00
C THR A 49 8.53 -17.97 5.20
N PRO A 50 9.10 -19.19 5.12
CA PRO A 50 9.01 -20.17 6.23
C PRO A 50 9.85 -19.76 7.45
N ASP A 51 10.83 -18.87 7.30
CA ASP A 51 11.71 -18.36 8.36
C ASP A 51 11.11 -17.19 9.16
N GLY A 52 9.79 -16.97 9.07
CA GLY A 52 9.06 -16.03 9.91
C GLY A 52 9.06 -14.57 9.42
N LEU A 53 9.27 -14.31 8.14
CA LEU A 53 8.97 -12.98 7.58
C LEU A 53 7.45 -12.82 7.38
N ILE A 54 6.90 -11.77 7.99
CA ILE A 54 5.47 -11.47 8.04
C ILE A 54 5.20 -10.11 7.44
N LEU A 55 4.20 -10.04 6.58
CA LEU A 55 3.65 -8.81 6.03
C LEU A 55 2.41 -8.38 6.81
N THR A 56 2.29 -7.08 7.06
CA THR A 56 1.13 -6.44 7.70
C THR A 56 1.02 -4.99 7.28
N ASN A 57 -0.02 -4.29 7.74
CA ASN A 57 -0.14 -2.85 7.51
C ASN A 57 0.75 -2.04 8.47
N SER A 58 1.29 -0.92 7.96
CA SER A 58 2.06 0.03 8.75
C SER A 58 1.23 0.60 9.93
N HIS A 59 -0.05 0.93 9.70
CA HIS A 59 -0.90 1.46 10.77
C HIS A 59 -1.12 0.50 11.94
N VAL A 60 -0.99 -0.82 11.73
CA VAL A 60 -1.09 -1.84 12.80
C VAL A 60 0.10 -1.76 13.74
N VAL A 61 1.31 -1.53 13.22
CA VAL A 61 2.56 -1.58 14.00
C VAL A 61 3.16 -0.22 14.33
N ARG A 62 2.63 0.85 13.76
CA ARG A 62 3.15 2.21 13.93
C ARG A 62 3.24 2.60 15.41
N ARG A 63 4.40 3.11 15.85
CA ARG A 63 4.72 3.50 17.24
C ARG A 63 4.63 2.36 18.25
N ALA A 64 4.53 1.10 17.83
CA ALA A 64 4.59 -0.01 18.77
C ALA A 64 6.00 -0.10 19.39
N SER A 65 6.06 -0.20 20.70
CA SER A 65 7.31 -0.51 21.41
C SER A 65 7.55 -2.02 21.52
N GLN A 66 6.49 -2.81 21.38
CA GLN A 66 6.53 -4.27 21.37
C GLN A 66 5.45 -4.80 20.41
N ILE A 67 5.82 -5.80 19.64
CA ILE A 67 4.95 -6.50 18.69
C ILE A 67 4.98 -7.97 19.04
N ARG A 68 3.80 -8.56 19.24
CA ARG A 68 3.62 -9.99 19.50
C ARG A 68 2.68 -10.57 18.46
N ILE A 69 3.05 -11.70 17.92
CA ILE A 69 2.19 -12.45 17.00
C ILE A 69 1.59 -13.66 17.71
N GLU A 70 0.40 -14.06 17.25
CA GLU A 70 -0.26 -15.29 17.70
C GLU A 70 -0.80 -16.05 16.49
N THR A 71 -0.49 -17.33 16.44
CA THR A 71 -0.94 -18.23 15.37
C THR A 71 -2.31 -18.81 15.68
N THR A 72 -3.00 -19.35 14.68
CA THR A 72 -4.27 -20.08 14.84
C THR A 72 -4.17 -21.31 15.76
N GLN A 73 -2.96 -21.80 16.02
CA GLN A 73 -2.72 -22.92 16.95
C GLN A 73 -2.46 -22.45 18.39
N GLY A 74 -2.54 -21.15 18.67
CA GLY A 74 -2.29 -20.57 19.99
C GLY A 74 -0.80 -20.37 20.32
N ASN A 75 0.12 -20.66 19.38
CA ASN A 75 1.53 -20.35 19.56
C ASN A 75 1.75 -18.84 19.45
N ALA A 76 2.45 -18.25 20.40
CA ALA A 76 2.76 -16.84 20.40
C ALA A 76 4.28 -16.60 20.39
N ALA A 77 4.72 -15.57 19.67
CA ALA A 77 6.10 -15.17 19.62
C ALA A 77 6.22 -13.63 19.52
N ASP A 78 7.34 -13.09 19.99
CA ASP A 78 7.68 -11.70 19.74
C ASP A 78 8.17 -11.55 18.29
N ALA A 79 7.89 -10.39 17.73
CA ALA A 79 8.30 -10.03 16.38
C ALA A 79 9.04 -8.69 16.37
N ASP A 80 10.11 -8.64 15.58
CA ASP A 80 10.90 -7.44 15.35
C ASP A 80 10.38 -6.70 14.11
N LEU A 81 10.23 -5.39 14.18
CA LEU A 81 9.93 -4.55 13.03
C LEU A 81 11.20 -4.38 12.20
N ILE A 82 11.24 -4.96 10.99
CA ILE A 82 12.34 -4.73 10.03
C ILE A 82 12.22 -3.33 9.44
N GLY A 83 11.00 -2.91 9.11
CA GLY A 83 10.71 -1.58 8.62
C GLY A 83 9.26 -1.41 8.23
N GLU A 84 8.85 -0.15 8.06
CA GLU A 84 7.51 0.20 7.61
C GLU A 84 7.52 1.29 6.54
N ASP A 85 6.50 1.28 5.70
CA ASP A 85 6.20 2.32 4.74
C ASP A 85 4.78 2.83 4.91
N SER A 86 4.64 3.94 5.61
CA SER A 86 3.35 4.55 5.90
C SER A 86 2.65 5.11 4.65
N HIS A 87 3.35 5.25 3.53
CA HIS A 87 2.78 5.74 2.28
C HIS A 87 1.99 4.67 1.55
N THR A 88 2.44 3.42 1.58
CA THR A 88 1.72 2.27 1.02
C THR A 88 1.00 1.46 2.08
N ASP A 89 1.06 1.91 3.33
CA ASP A 89 0.51 1.24 4.50
C ASP A 89 1.00 -0.21 4.63
N THR A 90 2.31 -0.42 4.44
CA THR A 90 2.95 -1.74 4.46
C THR A 90 4.04 -1.80 5.51
N ALA A 91 4.10 -2.87 6.28
CA ALA A 91 5.18 -3.15 7.23
C ALA A 91 5.69 -4.59 7.07
N LEU A 92 6.97 -4.78 7.37
CA LEU A 92 7.66 -6.06 7.36
C LEU A 92 8.15 -6.38 8.76
N LEU A 93 7.75 -7.54 9.26
CA LEU A 93 8.15 -8.06 10.56
C LEU A 93 8.99 -9.33 10.39
N ARG A 94 9.79 -9.63 11.41
CA ARG A 94 10.46 -10.91 11.60
C ARG A 94 10.07 -11.50 12.93
N ALA A 95 9.38 -12.61 12.91
CA ALA A 95 9.08 -13.41 14.09
C ALA A 95 10.06 -14.59 14.19
N ARG A 96 10.42 -14.98 15.41
CA ARG A 96 11.33 -16.10 15.68
C ARG A 96 10.56 -17.42 15.80
N ILE A 97 9.78 -17.72 14.77
CA ILE A 97 8.96 -18.93 14.69
C ILE A 97 8.86 -19.36 13.22
N GLU A 98 8.89 -20.65 12.98
CA GLU A 98 8.61 -21.20 11.66
C GLU A 98 7.11 -21.18 11.40
N LEU A 99 6.72 -20.70 10.22
CA LEU A 99 5.34 -20.58 9.78
C LEU A 99 5.20 -21.11 8.35
N PRO A 100 4.09 -21.75 8.00
CA PRO A 100 3.79 -22.01 6.59
C PRO A 100 3.79 -20.70 5.80
N ALA A 101 4.41 -20.69 4.64
CA ALA A 101 4.51 -19.50 3.80
C ALA A 101 3.40 -19.46 2.75
N LEU A 102 2.70 -18.33 2.63
CA LEU A 102 1.74 -18.12 1.55
C LEU A 102 2.45 -17.76 0.25
N PRO A 103 2.09 -18.39 -0.86
CA PRO A 103 2.61 -18.02 -2.17
C PRO A 103 2.07 -16.66 -2.57
N LEU A 104 2.97 -15.75 -2.97
CA LEU A 104 2.59 -14.44 -3.48
C LEU A 104 2.25 -14.54 -4.97
N GLY A 105 1.08 -14.03 -5.35
CA GLY A 105 0.60 -13.96 -6.72
C GLY A 105 1.15 -12.75 -7.49
N ARG A 106 0.41 -12.30 -8.50
CA ARG A 106 0.76 -11.14 -9.32
C ARG A 106 -0.50 -10.31 -9.60
N SER A 107 -0.63 -9.17 -8.95
CA SER A 107 -1.83 -8.33 -9.07
C SER A 107 -2.03 -7.69 -10.44
N ARG A 108 -0.97 -7.55 -11.23
CA ARG A 108 -1.03 -7.02 -12.61
C ARG A 108 -1.86 -7.86 -13.60
N TYR A 109 -2.13 -9.13 -13.27
CA TYR A 109 -2.91 -10.03 -14.14
C TYR A 109 -4.34 -10.27 -13.64
N LEU A 110 -4.75 -9.56 -12.59
CA LEU A 110 -6.11 -9.66 -12.06
C LEU A 110 -7.15 -9.17 -13.07
N ARG A 111 -8.34 -9.73 -12.94
CA ARG A 111 -9.51 -9.33 -13.71
C ARG A 111 -10.66 -9.00 -12.77
N VAL A 112 -11.42 -7.98 -13.11
CA VAL A 112 -12.69 -7.66 -12.42
C VAL A 112 -13.62 -8.86 -12.55
N GLY A 113 -14.30 -9.21 -11.46
CA GLY A 113 -15.16 -10.40 -11.34
C GLY A 113 -14.43 -11.68 -10.89
N GLN A 114 -13.09 -11.67 -10.77
CA GLN A 114 -12.32 -12.79 -10.25
C GLN A 114 -12.60 -12.98 -8.75
N LEU A 115 -12.69 -14.22 -8.26
CA LEU A 115 -12.86 -14.55 -6.85
C LEU A 115 -11.75 -13.94 -6.00
N ALA A 116 -12.14 -13.31 -4.90
CA ALA A 116 -11.25 -12.71 -3.92
C ALA A 116 -11.67 -13.19 -2.52
N ILE A 117 -10.74 -13.77 -1.77
CA ILE A 117 -10.97 -14.36 -0.45
C ILE A 117 -10.10 -13.61 0.55
N ALA A 118 -10.74 -12.84 1.43
CA ALA A 118 -10.05 -12.09 2.48
C ALA A 118 -9.99 -12.94 3.76
N ILE A 119 -8.81 -13.02 4.35
CA ILE A 119 -8.56 -13.78 5.56
C ILE A 119 -7.92 -12.85 6.59
N GLY A 120 -8.35 -12.96 7.84
CA GLY A 120 -7.76 -12.26 8.97
C GLY A 120 -7.86 -13.09 10.24
N ASN A 121 -7.03 -12.78 11.20
CA ASN A 121 -7.03 -13.41 12.53
C ASN A 121 -7.11 -12.33 13.62
N PRO A 122 -8.29 -11.69 13.79
CA PRO A 122 -8.42 -10.53 14.68
C PRO A 122 -8.20 -10.85 16.17
N PHE A 123 -8.42 -12.11 16.60
CA PHE A 123 -8.44 -12.50 18.00
C PHE A 123 -7.43 -13.60 18.37
N GLY A 124 -6.65 -14.10 17.41
CA GLY A 124 -5.64 -15.13 17.64
C GLY A 124 -6.17 -16.59 17.67
N PHE A 125 -7.48 -16.81 17.76
CA PHE A 125 -8.04 -18.17 17.92
C PHE A 125 -8.46 -18.81 16.59
N GLU A 126 -9.24 -18.05 15.79
CA GLU A 126 -9.78 -18.52 14.51
C GLU A 126 -9.70 -17.43 13.46
N CYS A 127 -9.40 -17.84 12.24
CA CYS A 127 -9.43 -16.93 11.11
C CYS A 127 -10.88 -16.55 10.73
N SER A 128 -11.12 -15.30 10.52
CA SER A 128 -12.30 -14.82 9.82
C SER A 128 -12.04 -14.87 8.32
N VAL A 129 -12.90 -15.58 7.59
CA VAL A 129 -12.83 -15.72 6.14
C VAL A 129 -14.05 -15.07 5.52
N THR A 130 -13.83 -14.18 4.56
CA THR A 130 -14.89 -13.60 3.76
C THR A 130 -14.54 -13.71 2.28
N ALA A 131 -15.53 -13.93 1.44
CA ALA A 131 -15.33 -14.09 0.02
C ALA A 131 -16.22 -13.12 -0.77
N GLY A 132 -15.69 -12.66 -1.88
CA GLY A 132 -16.33 -11.77 -2.82
C GLY A 132 -15.58 -11.81 -4.15
N VAL A 133 -15.59 -10.71 -4.89
CA VAL A 133 -14.90 -10.58 -6.16
C VAL A 133 -13.99 -9.36 -6.18
N VAL A 134 -13.04 -9.37 -7.09
CA VAL A 134 -12.33 -8.15 -7.49
C VAL A 134 -13.35 -7.23 -8.17
N SER A 135 -13.83 -6.20 -7.47
CA SER A 135 -14.85 -5.27 -7.95
C SER A 135 -14.31 -4.21 -8.90
N ALA A 136 -13.07 -3.73 -8.63
CA ALA A 136 -12.36 -2.79 -9.50
C ALA A 136 -10.84 -2.87 -9.29
N LEU A 137 -10.10 -2.41 -10.29
CA LEU A 137 -8.64 -2.33 -10.30
C LEU A 137 -8.19 -0.90 -10.63
N GLY A 138 -6.92 -0.59 -10.34
CA GLY A 138 -6.34 0.72 -10.64
C GLY A 138 -6.97 1.88 -9.87
N ARG A 139 -7.59 1.60 -8.73
CA ARG A 139 -8.09 2.62 -7.81
C ARG A 139 -6.95 3.17 -6.97
N SER A 140 -7.18 4.33 -6.37
CA SER A 140 -6.25 4.93 -5.41
C SER A 140 -6.98 5.19 -4.10
N LEU A 141 -6.29 4.95 -2.98
CA LEU A 141 -6.79 5.15 -1.63
C LEU A 141 -5.85 6.10 -0.87
N ARG A 142 -6.37 7.03 -0.09
CA ARG A 142 -5.53 7.87 0.76
C ARG A 142 -5.09 7.10 2.01
N SER A 143 -3.77 7.01 2.17
CA SER A 143 -3.17 6.48 3.40
C SER A 143 -3.39 7.45 4.58
N GLY A 144 -3.09 6.98 5.78
CA GLY A 144 -3.12 7.82 6.99
C GLY A 144 -2.16 9.03 6.95
N THR A 145 -1.20 9.06 6.03
CA THR A 145 -0.29 10.21 5.78
C THR A 145 -0.85 11.21 4.78
N GLY A 146 -2.05 10.95 4.20
CA GLY A 146 -2.66 11.77 3.17
C GLY A 146 -2.14 11.52 1.75
N ARG A 147 -1.13 10.67 1.57
CA ARG A 147 -0.68 10.23 0.24
C ARG A 147 -1.62 9.20 -0.35
N LEU A 148 -1.69 9.12 -1.68
CA LEU A 148 -2.43 8.07 -2.35
C LEU A 148 -1.58 6.80 -2.42
N ILE A 149 -2.20 5.70 -1.99
CA ILE A 149 -1.77 4.35 -2.32
C ILE A 149 -2.37 4.06 -3.69
N ASP A 150 -1.53 4.01 -4.70
CA ASP A 150 -1.97 3.70 -6.06
C ASP A 150 -2.16 2.21 -6.26
N ASN A 151 -2.96 1.89 -7.29
CA ASN A 151 -3.17 0.52 -7.75
C ASN A 151 -3.73 -0.41 -6.67
N VAL A 152 -4.65 0.11 -5.83
CA VAL A 152 -5.36 -0.74 -4.87
C VAL A 152 -6.42 -1.58 -5.57
N ILE A 153 -6.66 -2.76 -5.01
CA ILE A 153 -7.72 -3.68 -5.41
C ILE A 153 -8.96 -3.29 -4.62
N GLN A 154 -10.07 -3.02 -5.30
CA GLN A 154 -11.37 -2.90 -4.68
C GLN A 154 -12.06 -4.27 -4.70
N THR A 155 -12.64 -4.66 -3.57
CA THR A 155 -13.40 -5.91 -3.41
C THR A 155 -14.67 -5.69 -2.59
N ASP A 156 -15.65 -6.53 -2.78
CA ASP A 156 -16.85 -6.62 -1.94
C ASP A 156 -16.75 -7.73 -0.88
N ALA A 157 -15.62 -8.47 -0.84
CA ALA A 157 -15.29 -9.33 0.30
C ALA A 157 -15.28 -8.47 1.57
N ALA A 158 -16.13 -8.80 2.54
CA ALA A 158 -16.33 -7.99 3.73
C ALA A 158 -15.03 -7.92 4.57
N LEU A 159 -14.52 -6.72 4.80
CA LEU A 159 -13.43 -6.49 5.73
C LEU A 159 -13.98 -5.92 7.04
N ASN A 160 -13.62 -6.58 8.14
CA ASN A 160 -13.95 -6.14 9.49
C ASN A 160 -12.71 -5.64 10.23
N PRO A 161 -12.86 -4.83 11.29
CA PRO A 161 -11.75 -4.51 12.17
C PRO A 161 -10.99 -5.77 12.60
N GLY A 162 -9.66 -5.74 12.44
CA GLY A 162 -8.79 -6.90 12.69
C GLY A 162 -8.37 -7.68 11.44
N ASN A 163 -9.08 -7.58 10.31
CA ASN A 163 -8.63 -8.18 9.05
C ASN A 163 -7.53 -7.36 8.35
N SER A 164 -7.30 -6.11 8.77
CA SER A 164 -6.22 -5.26 8.25
C SER A 164 -4.87 -5.93 8.42
N GLY A 165 -4.08 -5.96 7.35
CA GLY A 165 -2.79 -6.64 7.26
C GLY A 165 -2.87 -8.13 6.89
N GLY A 166 -4.05 -8.74 6.94
CA GLY A 166 -4.28 -10.10 6.46
C GLY A 166 -4.24 -10.20 4.93
N PRO A 167 -4.10 -11.41 4.36
CA PRO A 167 -4.04 -11.62 2.93
C PRO A 167 -5.42 -11.51 2.26
N LEU A 168 -5.43 -10.98 1.03
CA LEU A 168 -6.48 -11.19 0.04
C LEU A 168 -5.97 -12.25 -0.94
N CYS A 169 -6.64 -13.40 -1.02
CA CYS A 169 -6.21 -14.54 -1.84
C CYS A 169 -7.08 -14.72 -3.09
N ASP A 170 -6.51 -15.33 -4.13
CA ASP A 170 -7.27 -15.85 -5.26
C ASP A 170 -7.78 -17.27 -4.98
N TYR A 171 -8.52 -17.84 -5.94
CA TYR A 171 -9.07 -19.21 -5.86
C TYR A 171 -8.02 -20.32 -5.71
N ALA A 172 -6.75 -20.04 -5.98
CA ALA A 172 -5.63 -20.98 -5.85
C ALA A 172 -4.80 -20.76 -4.57
N GLY A 173 -5.30 -19.94 -3.62
CA GLY A 173 -4.62 -19.63 -2.36
C GLY A 173 -3.41 -18.70 -2.49
N ARG A 174 -3.20 -18.07 -3.65
CA ARG A 174 -2.11 -17.11 -3.84
C ARG A 174 -2.55 -15.73 -3.36
N VAL A 175 -1.70 -15.05 -2.62
CA VAL A 175 -1.95 -13.69 -2.16
C VAL A 175 -1.94 -12.73 -3.36
N ILE A 176 -3.06 -12.05 -3.61
CA ILE A 176 -3.22 -11.04 -4.66
C ILE A 176 -3.18 -9.62 -4.10
N GLY A 177 -3.38 -9.46 -2.79
CA GLY A 177 -3.32 -8.18 -2.09
C GLY A 177 -3.24 -8.35 -0.58
N MET A 178 -3.05 -7.23 0.13
CA MET A 178 -3.08 -7.15 1.59
C MET A 178 -4.26 -6.26 2.00
N ASN A 179 -5.16 -6.79 2.82
CA ASN A 179 -6.34 -6.09 3.30
C ASN A 179 -5.93 -4.83 4.06
N THR A 180 -6.49 -3.65 3.74
CA THR A 180 -6.01 -2.41 4.35
C THR A 180 -7.11 -1.51 4.89
N ALA A 181 -8.20 -1.28 4.18
CA ALA A 181 -9.21 -0.31 4.57
C ALA A 181 -10.61 -0.65 4.11
N ILE A 182 -11.57 -0.10 4.84
CA ILE A 182 -12.98 -0.01 4.47
C ILE A 182 -13.39 1.46 4.36
N ILE A 183 -14.31 1.76 3.47
CA ILE A 183 -15.01 3.05 3.51
C ILE A 183 -16.21 2.87 4.45
N ALA A 184 -16.10 3.36 5.68
CA ALA A 184 -17.11 3.17 6.71
C ALA A 184 -18.53 3.65 6.32
N SER A 185 -18.64 4.61 5.41
CA SER A 185 -19.90 5.14 4.90
C SER A 185 -20.45 4.39 3.68
N ALA A 186 -19.73 3.39 3.14
CA ALA A 186 -20.14 2.67 1.94
C ALA A 186 -20.00 1.15 2.16
N GLN A 187 -21.14 0.48 2.35
CA GLN A 187 -21.18 -0.98 2.50
C GLN A 187 -20.68 -1.67 1.22
N GLY A 188 -19.89 -2.73 1.38
CA GLY A 188 -19.40 -3.52 0.24
C GLY A 188 -18.27 -2.85 -0.56
N ILE A 189 -17.66 -1.76 -0.05
CA ILE A 189 -16.48 -1.15 -0.66
C ILE A 189 -15.29 -1.32 0.27
N CYS A 190 -14.50 -2.35 -0.01
CA CYS A 190 -13.29 -2.70 0.71
C CYS A 190 -12.08 -2.58 -0.22
N PHE A 191 -10.90 -2.34 0.36
CA PHE A 191 -9.66 -2.16 -0.38
C PHE A 191 -8.54 -3.04 0.15
N ALA A 192 -7.71 -3.51 -0.77
CA ALA A 192 -6.46 -4.18 -0.47
C ALA A 192 -5.31 -3.54 -1.25
N THR A 193 -4.17 -3.37 -0.62
CA THR A 193 -2.94 -2.97 -1.32
C THR A 193 -2.50 -4.11 -2.23
N ALA A 194 -2.31 -3.81 -3.52
CA ALA A 194 -1.96 -4.82 -4.52
C ALA A 194 -0.65 -5.55 -4.18
N VAL A 195 -0.60 -6.86 -4.35
CA VAL A 195 0.56 -7.68 -3.94
C VAL A 195 1.86 -7.29 -4.66
N ASP A 196 1.82 -6.84 -5.92
CA ASP A 196 3.02 -6.36 -6.62
C ASP A 196 3.62 -5.12 -5.91
N THR A 197 2.79 -4.24 -5.33
CA THR A 197 3.22 -3.11 -4.51
C THR A 197 3.80 -3.59 -3.18
N VAL A 198 3.10 -4.50 -2.50
CA VAL A 198 3.55 -5.07 -1.21
C VAL A 198 4.90 -5.77 -1.36
N GLN A 199 5.09 -6.56 -2.42
CA GLN A 199 6.37 -7.24 -2.71
C GLN A 199 7.50 -6.25 -2.94
N TRP A 200 7.26 -5.21 -3.73
CA TRP A 200 8.27 -4.18 -4.00
C TRP A 200 8.68 -3.46 -2.72
N VAL A 201 7.72 -3.09 -1.88
CA VAL A 201 7.98 -2.45 -0.59
C VAL A 201 8.74 -3.40 0.34
N ALA A 202 8.28 -4.65 0.49
CA ALA A 202 8.93 -5.65 1.32
C ALA A 202 10.41 -5.85 0.96
N LEU A 203 10.72 -5.89 -0.34
CA LEU A 203 12.11 -6.00 -0.81
C LEU A 203 12.94 -4.79 -0.39
N GLN A 204 12.40 -3.55 -0.52
CA GLN A 204 13.09 -2.34 -0.07
C GLN A 204 13.32 -2.34 1.45
N LEU A 205 12.29 -2.73 2.21
CA LEU A 205 12.38 -2.82 3.67
C LEU A 205 13.41 -3.86 4.11
N LEU A 206 13.44 -5.02 3.44
CA LEU A 206 14.41 -6.08 3.75
C LEU A 206 15.85 -5.66 3.45
N GLN A 207 16.09 -4.95 2.36
CA GLN A 207 17.42 -4.53 1.92
C GLN A 207 17.93 -3.30 2.66
N GLN A 208 17.06 -2.36 3.01
CA GLN A 208 17.46 -1.01 3.45
C GLN A 208 16.77 -0.56 4.75
N GLY A 209 15.85 -1.36 5.31
CA GLY A 209 15.03 -1.01 6.48
C GLY A 209 13.98 0.08 6.20
N ARG A 210 14.00 0.68 5.01
CA ARG A 210 13.08 1.77 4.62
C ARG A 210 12.88 1.85 3.12
N VAL A 211 11.79 2.47 2.71
CA VAL A 211 11.53 2.79 1.29
C VAL A 211 12.04 4.20 0.99
N ARG A 212 13.01 4.30 0.09
CA ARG A 212 13.59 5.58 -0.30
C ARG A 212 12.73 6.27 -1.36
N ARG A 213 12.43 7.54 -1.16
CA ARG A 213 11.70 8.39 -2.09
C ARG A 213 12.34 9.77 -2.19
N GLY A 214 12.31 10.33 -3.38
CA GLY A 214 12.77 11.70 -3.60
C GLY A 214 11.79 12.72 -3.01
N HIS A 215 12.34 13.84 -2.57
CA HIS A 215 11.61 14.99 -2.05
C HIS A 215 12.08 16.27 -2.73
N LEU A 216 11.14 17.14 -3.10
CA LEU A 216 11.45 18.42 -3.73
C LEU A 216 11.46 19.60 -2.76
N GLY A 217 10.86 19.44 -1.59
CA GLY A 217 10.71 20.56 -0.65
C GLY A 217 9.67 21.56 -1.11
N ILE A 218 8.54 21.11 -1.62
CA ILE A 218 7.40 21.96 -1.99
C ILE A 218 6.15 21.59 -1.22
N MET A 219 5.34 22.57 -0.92
CA MET A 219 3.91 22.40 -0.70
C MET A 219 3.20 22.68 -2.02
N ALA A 220 2.33 21.80 -2.45
CA ALA A 220 1.69 21.89 -3.74
C ALA A 220 0.21 21.48 -3.71
N GLN A 221 -0.54 21.87 -4.72
CA GLN A 221 -1.96 21.55 -4.86
C GLN A 221 -2.28 21.19 -6.30
N THR A 222 -3.05 20.12 -6.50
CA THR A 222 -3.66 19.83 -7.81
C THR A 222 -4.77 20.85 -8.07
N ILE A 223 -4.69 21.56 -9.20
CA ILE A 223 -5.69 22.55 -9.62
C ILE A 223 -6.25 22.23 -11.00
N THR A 224 -7.48 22.65 -11.25
CA THR A 224 -8.05 22.65 -12.60
C THR A 224 -7.46 23.79 -13.41
N VAL A 225 -6.96 23.49 -14.60
CA VAL A 225 -6.37 24.47 -15.52
C VAL A 225 -7.46 24.98 -16.46
N PRO A 226 -7.69 26.31 -16.55
CA PRO A 226 -8.67 26.90 -17.47
C PRO A 226 -8.44 26.47 -18.92
N GLN A 227 -9.51 26.20 -19.66
CA GLN A 227 -9.43 25.68 -21.02
C GLN A 227 -8.61 26.56 -21.96
N ARG A 228 -8.70 27.90 -21.81
CA ARG A 228 -7.90 28.88 -22.60
C ARG A 228 -6.40 28.63 -22.40
N LEU A 229 -5.96 28.49 -21.14
CA LEU A 229 -4.55 28.22 -20.80
C LEU A 229 -4.11 26.86 -21.31
N ARG A 230 -4.94 25.83 -21.15
CA ARG A 230 -4.64 24.47 -21.64
C ARG A 230 -4.38 24.45 -23.14
N ARG A 231 -5.17 25.17 -23.93
CA ARG A 231 -4.96 25.30 -25.38
C ARG A 231 -3.67 26.05 -25.70
N GLN A 232 -3.36 27.09 -24.94
CA GLN A 232 -2.15 27.89 -25.14
C GLN A 232 -0.86 27.12 -24.88
N ILE A 233 -0.86 26.21 -23.88
CA ILE A 233 0.32 25.43 -23.49
C ILE A 233 0.26 23.97 -23.98
N GLU A 234 -0.69 23.66 -24.84
CA GLU A 234 -0.93 22.32 -25.38
C GLU A 234 -0.99 21.23 -24.29
N LEU A 235 -1.61 21.55 -23.14
CA LEU A 235 -1.74 20.65 -22.02
C LEU A 235 -2.92 19.68 -22.23
N PRO A 236 -2.69 18.37 -22.44
CA PRO A 236 -3.77 17.40 -22.66
C PRO A 236 -4.59 17.17 -21.38
N ALA A 237 -3.95 17.24 -20.21
CA ALA A 237 -4.59 17.05 -18.91
C ALA A 237 -5.50 18.24 -18.55
N ARG A 238 -6.58 17.96 -17.79
CA ARG A 238 -7.48 19.01 -17.26
C ARG A 238 -6.93 19.68 -16.01
N THR A 239 -5.95 19.10 -15.38
CA THR A 239 -5.34 19.50 -14.11
C THR A 239 -3.83 19.64 -14.24
N ALA A 240 -3.22 20.37 -13.32
CA ALA A 240 -1.78 20.49 -13.14
C ALA A 240 -1.47 20.69 -11.64
N VAL A 241 -0.20 20.61 -11.27
CA VAL A 241 0.25 20.85 -9.90
C VAL A 241 0.76 22.26 -9.75
N ARG A 242 0.11 23.04 -8.85
CA ARG A 242 0.54 24.40 -8.51
C ARG A 242 1.40 24.40 -7.26
N VAL A 243 2.56 25.01 -7.31
CA VAL A 243 3.42 25.25 -6.15
C VAL A 243 2.79 26.31 -5.26
N ILE A 244 2.55 25.98 -4.00
CA ILE A 244 2.00 26.87 -2.97
C ILE A 244 3.12 27.56 -2.19
N SER A 245 4.16 26.79 -1.85
CA SER A 245 5.38 27.31 -1.20
C SER A 245 6.53 26.32 -1.42
N THR A 246 7.74 26.82 -1.23
CA THR A 246 8.98 26.02 -1.20
C THR A 246 9.54 26.00 0.23
N ILE A 247 10.20 24.93 0.62
CA ILE A 247 10.93 24.84 1.89
C ILE A 247 12.25 25.65 1.74
N PRO A 248 12.55 26.59 2.67
CA PRO A 248 13.81 27.32 2.67
C PRO A 248 15.03 26.38 2.66
N GLY A 249 15.98 26.63 1.76
CA GLY A 249 17.16 25.78 1.58
C GLY A 249 16.88 24.41 0.96
N GLY A 250 15.63 24.14 0.54
CA GLY A 250 15.26 22.89 -0.10
C GLY A 250 15.57 22.83 -1.60
N PRO A 251 15.48 21.62 -2.21
CA PRO A 251 15.80 21.41 -3.63
C PRO A 251 15.03 22.30 -4.58
N ALA A 252 13.75 22.51 -4.33
CA ALA A 252 12.90 23.38 -5.16
C ALA A 252 13.38 24.84 -5.16
N GLN A 253 13.73 25.37 -3.98
CA GLN A 253 14.24 26.75 -3.89
C GLN A 253 15.58 26.88 -4.62
N HIS A 254 16.50 25.94 -4.45
CA HIS A 254 17.80 25.95 -5.15
C HIS A 254 17.65 25.85 -6.67
N SER A 255 16.61 25.19 -7.16
CA SER A 255 16.31 25.07 -8.59
C SER A 255 15.58 26.27 -9.17
N GLY A 256 15.20 27.26 -8.34
CA GLY A 256 14.44 28.41 -8.77
C GLY A 256 12.94 28.15 -8.95
N LEU A 257 12.39 27.06 -8.39
CA LEU A 257 10.94 26.89 -8.30
C LEU A 257 10.35 27.90 -7.31
N GLU A 258 9.23 28.51 -7.68
CA GLU A 258 8.61 29.60 -6.94
C GLU A 258 7.11 29.33 -6.70
N ARG A 259 6.56 30.04 -5.73
CA ARG A 259 5.13 30.06 -5.49
C ARG A 259 4.37 30.53 -6.74
N GLY A 260 3.37 29.78 -7.14
CA GLY A 260 2.51 30.07 -8.29
C GLY A 260 2.89 29.30 -9.56
N ASP A 261 4.06 28.68 -9.62
CA ASP A 261 4.46 27.82 -10.73
C ASP A 261 3.47 26.69 -10.94
N LEU A 262 3.14 26.40 -12.20
CA LEU A 262 2.42 25.20 -12.57
C LEU A 262 3.41 24.18 -13.09
N LEU A 263 3.60 23.07 -12.34
CA LEU A 263 4.38 21.93 -12.82
C LEU A 263 3.58 21.23 -13.92
N LEU A 264 4.18 21.10 -15.10
CA LEU A 264 3.59 20.45 -16.26
C LEU A 264 4.26 19.11 -16.58
N ARG A 265 5.57 19.02 -16.36
CA ARG A 265 6.36 17.78 -16.56
C ARG A 265 7.47 17.71 -15.53
N PHE A 266 7.77 16.48 -15.13
CA PHE A 266 8.91 16.15 -14.31
C PHE A 266 9.67 15.00 -15.00
N ASP A 267 10.91 15.23 -15.39
CA ASP A 267 11.64 14.38 -16.31
C ASP A 267 10.83 14.23 -17.63
N HIS A 268 10.57 13.03 -18.08
CA HIS A 268 9.76 12.75 -19.27
C HIS A 268 8.26 12.58 -18.97
N ALA A 269 7.87 12.51 -17.69
CA ALA A 269 6.51 12.24 -17.27
C ALA A 269 5.65 13.52 -17.21
N PRO A 270 4.43 13.54 -17.78
CA PRO A 270 3.48 14.61 -17.57
C PRO A 270 2.96 14.57 -16.12
N ILE A 271 2.79 15.76 -15.52
CA ILE A 271 2.32 15.92 -14.14
C ILE A 271 0.95 16.60 -14.17
N ALA A 272 -0.11 15.81 -13.99
CA ALA A 272 -1.49 16.29 -13.87
C ALA A 272 -1.96 16.38 -12.41
N SER A 273 -1.31 15.67 -11.50
CA SER A 273 -1.67 15.62 -10.08
C SER A 273 -0.45 15.50 -9.18
N ILE A 274 -0.65 15.77 -7.88
CA ILE A 274 0.38 15.52 -6.86
C ILE A 274 0.80 14.05 -6.85
N ASP A 275 -0.15 13.17 -7.13
CA ASP A 275 0.11 11.72 -7.13
C ASP A 275 1.01 11.31 -8.31
N ASP A 276 0.86 11.96 -9.47
CA ASP A 276 1.79 11.77 -10.59
C ASP A 276 3.21 12.19 -10.18
N LEU A 277 3.33 13.33 -9.50
CA LEU A 277 4.62 13.81 -9.00
C LEU A 277 5.22 12.81 -8.00
N HIS A 278 4.44 12.29 -7.06
CA HIS A 278 4.90 11.31 -6.09
C HIS A 278 5.37 10.01 -6.75
N ARG A 279 4.67 9.53 -7.80
CA ARG A 279 5.09 8.34 -8.57
C ARG A 279 6.41 8.52 -9.28
N THR A 280 6.68 9.73 -9.75
CA THR A 280 7.93 10.04 -10.45
C THR A 280 9.11 10.30 -9.51
N LEU A 281 8.89 10.58 -8.21
CA LEU A 281 9.92 10.84 -7.22
C LEU A 281 10.45 9.54 -6.57
N GLY A 282 10.86 8.58 -7.40
CA GLY A 282 11.47 7.34 -6.93
C GLY A 282 12.92 7.52 -6.43
N ALA A 283 13.44 6.48 -5.76
CA ALA A 283 14.80 6.47 -5.21
C ALA A 283 15.89 6.71 -6.26
N GLU A 284 15.64 6.28 -7.51
CA GLU A 284 16.57 6.40 -8.64
C GLU A 284 16.83 7.85 -9.06
N ARG A 285 15.98 8.80 -8.64
CA ARG A 285 16.13 10.23 -8.94
C ARG A 285 16.78 11.03 -7.81
N ILE A 286 16.99 10.43 -6.65
CA ILE A 286 17.66 11.08 -5.52
C ILE A 286 19.09 11.44 -5.89
N GLY A 287 19.47 12.69 -5.73
CA GLY A 287 20.82 13.21 -6.04
C GLY A 287 21.09 13.39 -7.53
N ARG A 288 20.10 13.17 -8.42
CA ARG A 288 20.26 13.38 -9.87
C ARG A 288 19.63 14.67 -10.31
N CYS A 289 20.24 15.31 -11.32
CA CYS A 289 19.65 16.45 -12.02
C CYS A 289 18.46 15.99 -12.85
N VAL A 290 17.28 16.49 -12.52
CA VAL A 290 16.02 16.13 -13.22
C VAL A 290 15.43 17.37 -13.86
N PRO A 291 15.13 17.37 -15.17
CA PRO A 291 14.49 18.50 -15.83
C PRO A 291 13.03 18.62 -15.39
N VAL A 292 12.59 19.84 -15.15
CA VAL A 292 11.21 20.20 -14.78
C VAL A 292 10.72 21.28 -15.70
N HIS A 293 9.57 21.06 -16.32
CA HIS A 293 8.91 22.09 -17.13
C HIS A 293 7.74 22.69 -16.36
N ILE A 294 7.76 24.01 -16.24
CA ILE A 294 6.75 24.77 -15.52
C ILE A 294 6.15 25.85 -16.40
N TRP A 295 4.97 26.30 -16.04
CA TRP A 295 4.38 27.52 -16.55
C TRP A 295 4.44 28.61 -15.50
N ARG A 296 5.07 29.74 -15.83
CA ARG A 296 5.27 30.89 -14.96
C ARG A 296 4.98 32.18 -15.72
N LEU A 297 4.08 33.01 -15.20
CA LEU A 297 3.80 34.36 -15.72
C LEU A 297 3.62 34.45 -17.26
N GLY A 298 2.96 33.46 -17.86
CA GLY A 298 2.71 33.49 -19.30
C GLY A 298 3.76 32.77 -20.16
N HIS A 299 4.79 32.20 -19.56
CA HIS A 299 5.91 31.55 -20.27
C HIS A 299 6.13 30.10 -19.81
N LEU A 300 6.53 29.26 -20.75
CA LEU A 300 7.07 27.93 -20.44
C LEU A 300 8.54 28.09 -20.01
N VAL A 301 8.87 27.60 -18.81
CA VAL A 301 10.22 27.66 -18.24
C VAL A 301 10.72 26.25 -17.99
N SER A 302 11.97 25.99 -18.34
CA SER A 302 12.65 24.73 -18.03
C SER A 302 13.65 24.99 -16.90
N LEU A 303 13.51 24.21 -15.82
CA LEU A 303 14.39 24.22 -14.66
C LEU A 303 15.02 22.85 -14.49
N THR A 304 16.07 22.78 -13.69
CA THR A 304 16.67 21.51 -13.26
C THR A 304 16.60 21.44 -11.75
N VAL A 305 16.03 20.35 -11.21
CA VAL A 305 15.95 20.10 -9.78
C VAL A 305 16.72 18.85 -9.41
N VAL A 306 17.33 18.84 -8.23
CA VAL A 306 17.98 17.65 -7.65
C VAL A 306 17.15 17.19 -6.47
N PRO A 307 16.30 16.13 -6.62
CA PRO A 307 15.55 15.60 -5.49
C PRO A 307 16.47 15.07 -4.41
N VAL A 308 16.13 15.27 -3.15
CA VAL A 308 16.86 14.72 -1.98
C VAL A 308 15.97 13.76 -1.22
N GLU A 309 16.53 12.97 -0.30
CA GLU A 309 15.72 12.24 0.67
C GLU A 309 15.04 13.23 1.63
N PRO A 310 13.78 13.00 2.02
CA PRO A 310 13.18 13.81 3.08
C PRO A 310 14.01 13.66 4.36
N PRO A 311 14.07 14.71 5.21
CA PRO A 311 14.66 14.58 6.53
C PRO A 311 13.99 13.41 7.27
N THR A 312 14.78 12.60 7.96
CA THR A 312 14.27 11.56 8.88
C THR A 312 13.56 12.26 10.04
N GLU A 313 12.29 11.93 10.27
CA GLU A 313 11.52 12.39 11.44
C GLU A 313 12.10 11.80 12.73
#